data_0bf79d1f6ceae0723ce40f8124643e03
#
_entry.id   0bf79d1f6ceae0723ce40f8124643e03
#
_cell.length_a   1.000
_cell.length_b   1.000
_cell.length_c   1.000
_cell.angle_alpha   90.00
_cell.angle_beta   90.00
_cell.angle_gamma   90.00
#
_symmetry.space_group_name_H-M   'P 1'
#
loop_
_entity.id
_entity.type
_entity.pdbx_description
1 polymer ?
#
loop_
_entity_poly.entity_id
_entity_poly.type
_entity_poly.pdbx_seq_one_letter_code
_entity_poly.pdbx_strand_id
1 'polypeptide(L)'
;VVGLDNINDYYDPNLKLARLTDLGFDTSEIAYNKLLEIENTSFIKLDLTDLANMKKLFKEQQFNYVVNLAAQAGVRYSLKNPHSYVDSNITGFLNILESCRAYPVEHLIFASSSSVYGLSEEIPFHEDNCTDHPLAMYAASKKANEMMAHSYANLYQIPSTGLRFFTVYGPWGRPDMALHIFTKAMVEDTAFEVFNNGDMSRDFTYVGDIVESIKRLIPLAPKENNPAFNPKKPTPSKSSKAYQIFNIGNNSPVALMDFVKAVEKALDKKGKIIFKPMQPGDVQSTYANVESLFNYINFKPETKLEDGVKAFVAKYLELNNKS
;
A
#
# COMPACT_ATOMS: atom_id res chain seq x y z
N VAL A 1 14.48 13.37 3.72
CA VAL A 1 13.20 12.64 3.76
C VAL A 1 12.78 12.43 5.20
N VAL A 2 11.49 12.67 5.53
CA VAL A 2 10.96 12.42 6.88
C VAL A 2 9.99 11.24 6.81
N GLY A 3 10.32 10.15 7.49
CA GLY A 3 9.44 8.99 7.69
C GLY A 3 8.59 9.16 8.94
N LEU A 4 7.32 8.73 8.87
CA LEU A 4 6.39 8.75 10.00
C LEU A 4 5.69 7.40 10.12
N ASP A 5 5.62 6.84 11.34
CA ASP A 5 4.81 5.69 11.70
C ASP A 5 4.39 5.79 13.17
N ASN A 6 3.22 5.33 13.54
CA ASN A 6 2.79 5.31 14.94
C ASN A 6 3.34 4.11 15.72
N ILE A 7 3.98 3.16 15.04
CA ILE A 7 4.52 1.90 15.60
C ILE A 7 3.45 1.18 16.44
N ASN A 8 2.23 1.07 15.88
CA ASN A 8 1.14 0.35 16.54
C ASN A 8 1.41 -1.18 16.57
N ASP A 9 0.63 -1.88 17.38
CA ASP A 9 0.71 -3.31 17.65
C ASP A 9 -0.20 -4.18 16.77
N TYR A 10 -0.63 -3.68 15.61
CA TYR A 10 -1.41 -4.49 14.65
C TYR A 10 -0.69 -5.80 14.30
N TYR A 11 0.61 -5.75 14.21
CA TYR A 11 1.54 -6.89 14.23
C TYR A 11 2.75 -6.53 15.10
N ASP A 12 3.62 -7.51 15.38
CA ASP A 12 4.77 -7.32 16.26
C ASP A 12 5.54 -6.02 15.97
N PRO A 13 5.56 -5.05 16.90
CA PRO A 13 6.28 -3.79 16.75
C PRO A 13 7.79 -3.98 16.54
N ASN A 14 8.37 -5.09 17.03
CA ASN A 14 9.79 -5.36 16.83
C ASN A 14 10.17 -5.47 15.36
N LEU A 15 9.26 -5.94 14.49
CA LEU A 15 9.49 -5.93 13.04
C LEU A 15 9.57 -4.51 12.48
N LYS A 16 8.77 -3.56 13.03
CA LYS A 16 8.83 -2.14 12.63
C LYS A 16 10.12 -1.50 13.11
N LEU A 17 10.53 -1.79 14.35
CA LEU A 17 11.80 -1.30 14.92
C LEU A 17 12.99 -1.87 14.15
N ALA A 18 12.98 -3.15 13.80
CA ALA A 18 14.05 -3.77 12.99
C ALA A 18 14.22 -3.10 11.61
N ARG A 19 13.12 -2.64 10.97
CA ARG A 19 13.21 -1.84 9.72
C ARG A 19 13.93 -0.50 9.94
N LEU A 20 13.67 0.17 11.07
CA LEU A 20 14.32 1.44 11.41
C LEU A 20 15.80 1.22 11.76
N THR A 21 16.12 0.14 12.47
CA THR A 21 17.52 -0.26 12.72
C THR A 21 18.27 -0.56 11.42
N ASP A 22 17.63 -1.26 10.46
CA ASP A 22 18.22 -1.55 9.13
C ASP A 22 18.50 -0.26 8.33
N LEU A 23 17.74 0.82 8.60
CA LEU A 23 17.97 2.15 8.04
C LEU A 23 19.01 2.97 8.83
N GLY A 24 19.54 2.45 9.95
CA GLY A 24 20.56 3.11 10.76
C GLY A 24 20.05 3.92 11.95
N PHE A 25 18.74 3.92 12.23
CA PHE A 25 18.20 4.62 13.40
C PHE A 25 18.50 3.87 14.70
N ASP A 26 18.89 4.61 15.75
CA ASP A 26 18.90 4.08 17.12
C ASP A 26 17.47 4.02 17.65
N THR A 27 16.90 2.83 17.66
CA THR A 27 15.50 2.61 18.06
C THR A 27 15.27 2.79 19.56
N SER A 28 16.31 2.82 20.40
CA SER A 28 16.18 3.14 21.82
C SER A 28 15.81 4.61 22.08
N GLU A 29 16.14 5.50 21.11
CA GLU A 29 15.86 6.93 21.16
C GLU A 29 14.45 7.31 20.67
N ILE A 30 13.66 6.33 20.16
CA ILE A 30 12.33 6.58 19.64
C ILE A 30 11.36 6.97 20.77
N ALA A 31 10.88 8.20 20.72
CA ALA A 31 9.82 8.70 21.59
C ALA A 31 8.71 9.35 20.76
N TYR A 32 7.49 9.36 21.30
CA TYR A 32 6.37 10.01 20.62
C TYR A 32 6.65 11.50 20.35
N ASN A 33 6.41 11.93 19.12
CA ASN A 33 6.61 13.32 18.66
C ASN A 33 8.06 13.83 18.80
N LYS A 34 9.07 12.92 18.85
CA LYS A 34 10.50 13.26 18.80
C LYS A 34 11.03 12.94 17.40
N LEU A 35 11.59 13.95 16.72
CA LEU A 35 12.25 13.74 15.45
C LEU A 35 13.66 13.17 15.69
N LEU A 36 13.97 12.07 15.05
CA LEU A 36 15.31 11.47 15.00
C LEU A 36 15.89 11.71 13.61
N GLU A 37 17.16 12.10 13.52
CA GLU A 37 17.81 12.45 12.27
C GLU A 37 19.08 11.62 12.06
N ILE A 38 19.24 11.09 10.84
CA ILE A 38 20.45 10.46 10.36
C ILE A 38 20.72 10.94 8.92
N GLU A 39 21.86 11.55 8.69
CA GLU A 39 22.23 12.08 7.37
C GLU A 39 21.09 12.88 6.69
N ASN A 40 20.54 12.35 5.60
CA ASN A 40 19.46 12.98 4.82
C ASN A 40 18.07 12.41 5.13
N THR A 41 17.95 11.60 6.18
CA THR A 41 16.71 10.90 6.54
C THR A 41 16.38 11.17 8.00
N SER A 42 15.11 11.42 8.27
CA SER A 42 14.59 11.58 9.61
C SER A 42 13.42 10.64 9.85
N PHE A 43 13.17 10.30 11.10
CA PHE A 43 12.01 9.52 11.51
C PHE A 43 11.32 10.15 12.70
N ILE A 44 9.99 10.11 12.70
CA ILE A 44 9.16 10.54 13.83
C ILE A 44 8.10 9.48 14.14
N LYS A 45 8.02 9.08 15.42
CA LYS A 45 6.89 8.29 15.91
C LYS A 45 5.71 9.23 16.18
N LEU A 46 4.70 9.19 15.31
CA LEU A 46 3.52 10.04 15.42
C LEU A 46 2.30 9.34 14.82
N ASP A 47 1.12 9.59 15.39
CA ASP A 47 -0.15 9.09 14.85
C ASP A 47 -0.80 10.14 13.94
N LEU A 48 -1.35 9.71 12.81
CA LEU A 48 -2.06 10.59 11.88
C LEU A 48 -3.30 11.23 12.50
N THR A 49 -3.87 10.63 13.54
CA THR A 49 -5.03 11.17 14.25
C THR A 49 -4.69 12.36 15.15
N ASP A 50 -3.41 12.57 15.45
CA ASP A 50 -2.93 13.71 16.23
C ASP A 50 -2.74 14.96 15.33
N LEU A 51 -3.84 15.63 15.02
CA LEU A 51 -3.87 16.81 14.14
C LEU A 51 -2.92 17.92 14.60
N ALA A 52 -2.80 18.14 15.92
CA ALA A 52 -1.98 19.23 16.44
C ALA A 52 -0.50 19.02 16.12
N ASN A 53 0.02 17.83 16.41
CA ASN A 53 1.40 17.49 16.12
C ASN A 53 1.66 17.26 14.61
N MET A 54 0.68 16.78 13.84
CA MET A 54 0.75 16.73 12.38
C MET A 54 0.93 18.13 11.78
N LYS A 55 0.12 19.11 12.17
CA LYS A 55 0.27 20.51 11.71
C LYS A 55 1.60 21.13 12.15
N LYS A 56 2.06 20.82 13.37
CA LYS A 56 3.37 21.27 13.85
C LYS A 56 4.50 20.73 12.96
N LEU A 57 4.48 19.41 12.68
CA LEU A 57 5.47 18.76 11.82
C LEU A 57 5.49 19.39 10.41
N PHE A 58 4.34 19.61 9.79
CA PHE A 58 4.26 20.23 8.46
C PHE A 58 4.76 21.67 8.47
N LYS A 59 4.47 22.44 9.55
CA LYS A 59 4.97 23.80 9.73
C LYS A 59 6.49 23.85 9.84
N GLU A 60 7.09 22.92 10.58
CA GLU A 60 8.52 22.89 10.83
C GLU A 60 9.32 22.38 9.63
N GLN A 61 8.79 21.37 8.93
CA GLN A 61 9.50 20.69 7.85
C GLN A 61 9.24 21.27 6.45
N GLN A 62 8.14 22.01 6.24
CA GLN A 62 7.78 22.65 4.96
C GLN A 62 7.89 21.70 3.76
N PHE A 63 7.16 20.59 3.81
CA PHE A 63 7.24 19.52 2.80
C PHE A 63 6.83 20.01 1.41
N ASN A 64 7.65 19.72 0.38
CA ASN A 64 7.26 19.87 -1.02
C ASN A 64 6.34 18.73 -1.49
N TYR A 65 6.62 17.51 -1.05
CA TYR A 65 5.92 16.30 -1.47
C TYR A 65 5.47 15.48 -0.25
N VAL A 66 4.29 14.91 -0.34
CA VAL A 66 3.75 14.00 0.69
C VAL A 66 3.36 12.69 0.02
N VAL A 67 3.88 11.58 0.55
CA VAL A 67 3.51 10.22 0.15
C VAL A 67 2.85 9.52 1.32
N ASN A 68 1.52 9.49 1.35
CA ASN A 68 0.77 8.85 2.42
C ASN A 68 0.48 7.38 2.10
N LEU A 69 1.32 6.48 2.63
CA LEU A 69 1.12 5.03 2.59
C LEU A 69 0.54 4.48 3.91
N ALA A 70 0.46 5.34 4.95
CA ALA A 70 -0.03 4.96 6.26
C ALA A 70 -1.54 4.71 6.23
N ALA A 71 -1.95 3.60 6.83
CA ALA A 71 -3.34 3.21 7.00
C ALA A 71 -3.45 2.02 7.94
N GLN A 72 -4.64 1.81 8.53
CA GLN A 72 -5.01 0.49 8.98
C GLN A 72 -5.28 -0.38 7.75
N ALA A 73 -4.48 -1.40 7.54
CA ALA A 73 -4.56 -2.30 6.39
C ALA A 73 -5.20 -3.65 6.76
N GLY A 74 -5.51 -4.45 5.73
CA GLY A 74 -6.06 -5.81 5.91
C GLY A 74 -7.58 -5.86 5.77
N VAL A 75 -8.08 -6.47 4.69
CA VAL A 75 -9.54 -6.61 4.44
C VAL A 75 -10.21 -7.38 5.58
N ARG A 76 -9.62 -8.51 5.99
CA ARG A 76 -10.20 -9.40 7.03
C ARG A 76 -10.24 -8.77 8.42
N TYR A 77 -9.22 -7.98 8.77
CA TYR A 77 -9.19 -7.31 10.06
C TYR A 77 -10.27 -6.23 10.17
N SER A 78 -10.71 -5.65 9.05
CA SER A 78 -11.80 -4.67 9.05
C SER A 78 -13.15 -5.25 9.48
N LEU A 79 -13.31 -6.56 9.40
CA LEU A 79 -14.49 -7.27 9.92
C LEU A 79 -14.45 -7.41 11.45
N LYS A 80 -13.23 -7.44 12.04
CA LYS A 80 -13.03 -7.60 13.49
C LYS A 80 -12.99 -6.25 14.22
N ASN A 81 -12.32 -5.26 13.63
CA ASN A 81 -12.14 -3.93 14.22
C ASN A 81 -12.38 -2.83 13.19
N PRO A 82 -13.64 -2.53 12.81
CA PRO A 82 -13.96 -1.51 11.80
C PRO A 82 -13.60 -0.08 12.25
N HIS A 83 -13.64 0.21 13.55
CA HIS A 83 -13.35 1.55 14.09
C HIS A 83 -11.93 2.00 13.78
N SER A 84 -10.94 1.10 13.86
CA SER A 84 -9.55 1.43 13.53
C SER A 84 -9.37 1.91 12.09
N TYR A 85 -10.27 1.51 11.17
CA TYR A 85 -10.27 1.98 9.77
C TYR A 85 -10.87 3.37 9.64
N VAL A 86 -11.86 3.73 10.46
CA VAL A 86 -12.38 5.10 10.52
C VAL A 86 -11.32 6.02 11.09
N ASP A 87 -10.74 5.65 12.20
CA ASP A 87 -9.72 6.48 12.88
C ASP A 87 -8.51 6.71 11.98
N SER A 88 -7.84 5.65 11.54
CA SER A 88 -6.60 5.77 10.76
C SER A 88 -6.84 6.23 9.32
N ASN A 89 -7.83 5.63 8.61
CA ASN A 89 -7.96 5.85 7.17
C ASN A 89 -8.84 7.05 6.84
N ILE A 90 -9.81 7.40 7.67
CA ILE A 90 -10.68 8.56 7.43
C ILE A 90 -10.16 9.76 8.21
N THR A 91 -10.14 9.70 9.53
CA THR A 91 -9.69 10.82 10.37
C THR A 91 -8.22 11.13 10.15
N GLY A 92 -7.35 10.11 10.13
CA GLY A 92 -5.93 10.29 9.86
C GLY A 92 -5.66 10.87 8.48
N PHE A 93 -6.35 10.41 7.44
CA PHE A 93 -6.21 10.95 6.10
C PHE A 93 -6.76 12.38 5.97
N LEU A 94 -7.86 12.71 6.67
CA LEU A 94 -8.36 14.07 6.74
C LEU A 94 -7.31 15.01 7.35
N ASN A 95 -6.59 14.56 8.37
CA ASN A 95 -5.53 15.35 8.99
C ASN A 95 -4.33 15.59 8.05
N ILE A 96 -4.00 14.63 7.17
CA ILE A 96 -3.03 14.83 6.09
C ILE A 96 -3.52 15.93 5.14
N LEU A 97 -4.77 15.84 4.67
CA LEU A 97 -5.36 16.84 3.77
C LEU A 97 -5.39 18.24 4.39
N GLU A 98 -5.81 18.36 5.67
CA GLU A 98 -5.83 19.63 6.40
C GLU A 98 -4.41 20.17 6.67
N SER A 99 -3.42 19.29 6.82
CA SER A 99 -2.02 19.70 6.93
C SER A 99 -1.48 20.21 5.60
N CYS A 100 -1.77 19.52 4.49
CA CYS A 100 -1.43 19.99 3.13
C CYS A 100 -2.15 21.31 2.78
N ARG A 101 -3.39 21.50 3.26
CA ARG A 101 -4.12 22.77 3.09
C ARG A 101 -3.47 23.92 3.85
N ALA A 102 -3.05 23.67 5.09
CA ALA A 102 -2.42 24.71 5.94
C ALA A 102 -0.99 25.05 5.48
N TYR A 103 -0.28 24.06 4.93
CA TYR A 103 1.11 24.14 4.44
C TYR A 103 1.14 23.50 3.04
N PRO A 104 0.91 24.29 1.98
CA PRO A 104 0.72 23.76 0.62
C PRO A 104 1.90 22.93 0.14
N VAL A 105 1.56 21.81 -0.51
CA VAL A 105 2.53 20.88 -1.10
C VAL A 105 2.42 20.87 -2.62
N GLU A 106 3.49 20.52 -3.31
CA GLU A 106 3.51 20.40 -4.77
C GLU A 106 2.77 19.16 -5.27
N HIS A 107 2.79 18.07 -4.48
CA HIS A 107 2.10 16.83 -4.81
C HIS A 107 1.81 15.99 -3.57
N LEU A 108 0.55 15.57 -3.42
CA LEU A 108 0.12 14.54 -2.48
C LEU A 108 -0.11 13.24 -3.24
N ILE A 109 0.68 12.19 -2.95
CA ILE A 109 0.44 10.83 -3.41
C ILE A 109 -0.15 10.04 -2.24
N PHE A 110 -1.20 9.26 -2.47
CA PHE A 110 -1.83 8.49 -1.40
C PHE A 110 -2.20 7.08 -1.85
N ALA A 111 -2.08 6.14 -0.91
CA ALA A 111 -2.46 4.76 -1.14
C ALA A 111 -3.98 4.57 -1.10
N SER A 112 -4.58 4.24 -2.24
CA SER A 112 -5.85 3.54 -2.37
C SER A 112 -5.60 2.02 -2.40
N SER A 113 -6.49 1.23 -2.96
CA SER A 113 -6.38 -0.23 -3.00
C SER A 113 -7.21 -0.81 -4.14
N SER A 114 -6.77 -1.92 -4.72
CA SER A 114 -7.58 -2.72 -5.64
C SER A 114 -8.88 -3.24 -5.00
N SER A 115 -8.96 -3.29 -3.68
CA SER A 115 -10.20 -3.67 -2.96
C SER A 115 -11.38 -2.73 -3.25
N VAL A 116 -11.14 -1.51 -3.74
CA VAL A 116 -12.22 -0.56 -4.11
C VAL A 116 -13.08 -1.05 -5.28
N TYR A 117 -12.56 -1.95 -6.11
CA TYR A 117 -13.32 -2.55 -7.21
C TYR A 117 -14.48 -3.43 -6.73
N GLY A 118 -14.40 -3.96 -5.50
CA GLY A 118 -15.50 -4.62 -4.81
C GLY A 118 -16.13 -5.76 -5.62
N LEU A 119 -17.42 -5.60 -5.97
CA LEU A 119 -18.21 -6.57 -6.75
C LEU A 119 -17.96 -6.53 -8.27
N SER A 120 -17.03 -5.70 -8.78
CA SER A 120 -16.77 -5.67 -10.22
C SER A 120 -16.20 -7.01 -10.70
N GLU A 121 -16.76 -7.53 -11.78
CA GLU A 121 -16.29 -8.75 -12.48
C GLU A 121 -15.51 -8.40 -13.76
N GLU A 122 -15.39 -7.12 -14.09
CA GLU A 122 -14.65 -6.66 -15.27
C GLU A 122 -13.13 -6.76 -15.02
N ILE A 123 -12.47 -7.71 -15.65
CA ILE A 123 -11.02 -7.90 -15.59
C ILE A 123 -10.41 -7.85 -17.01
N PRO A 124 -9.20 -7.21 -17.17
CA PRO A 124 -8.41 -6.54 -16.12
C PRO A 124 -9.12 -5.32 -15.54
N PHE A 125 -8.97 -5.08 -14.23
CA PHE A 125 -9.51 -3.89 -13.59
C PHE A 125 -8.91 -2.62 -14.18
N HIS A 126 -9.77 -1.73 -14.65
CA HIS A 126 -9.40 -0.42 -15.18
C HIS A 126 -9.74 0.68 -14.19
N GLU A 127 -8.97 1.77 -14.16
CA GLU A 127 -9.18 2.86 -13.20
C GLU A 127 -10.56 3.53 -13.33
N ASP A 128 -11.17 3.44 -14.51
CA ASP A 128 -12.50 3.98 -14.81
C ASP A 128 -13.66 3.03 -14.48
N ASN A 129 -13.38 1.77 -14.03
CA ASN A 129 -14.44 0.87 -13.58
C ASN A 129 -15.16 1.44 -12.35
N CYS A 130 -16.45 1.09 -12.23
CA CYS A 130 -17.27 1.43 -11.06
C CYS A 130 -16.66 0.85 -9.78
N THR A 131 -16.62 1.64 -8.72
CA THR A 131 -16.04 1.29 -7.41
C THR A 131 -17.02 1.57 -6.25
N ASP A 132 -18.31 1.54 -6.52
CA ASP A 132 -19.36 1.97 -5.57
C ASP A 132 -19.93 0.81 -4.74
N HIS A 133 -19.42 -0.42 -4.92
CA HIS A 133 -19.88 -1.63 -4.23
C HIS A 133 -18.74 -2.32 -3.46
N PRO A 134 -18.13 -1.65 -2.45
CA PRO A 134 -17.04 -2.21 -1.67
C PRO A 134 -17.50 -3.42 -0.84
N LEU A 135 -16.67 -4.47 -0.76
CA LEU A 135 -16.99 -5.70 -0.02
C LEU A 135 -16.66 -5.65 1.48
N ALA A 136 -15.90 -4.65 1.92
CA ALA A 136 -15.46 -4.56 3.30
C ALA A 136 -15.19 -3.10 3.70
N MET A 137 -15.20 -2.83 5.03
CA MET A 137 -14.92 -1.49 5.57
C MET A 137 -13.56 -0.93 5.14
N TYR A 138 -12.55 -1.78 4.98
CA TYR A 138 -11.26 -1.39 4.40
C TYR A 138 -11.42 -0.78 3.00
N ALA A 139 -12.12 -1.47 2.11
CA ALA A 139 -12.37 -0.98 0.75
C ALA A 139 -13.15 0.34 0.75
N ALA A 140 -14.21 0.42 1.56
CA ALA A 140 -15.00 1.64 1.73
C ALA A 140 -14.14 2.81 2.22
N SER A 141 -13.25 2.59 3.19
CA SER A 141 -12.34 3.63 3.70
C SER A 141 -11.35 4.11 2.65
N LYS A 142 -10.83 3.22 1.79
CA LYS A 142 -9.94 3.59 0.69
C LYS A 142 -10.67 4.35 -0.42
N LYS A 143 -11.91 3.94 -0.75
CA LYS A 143 -12.75 4.71 -1.68
C LYS A 143 -13.06 6.10 -1.11
N ALA A 144 -13.35 6.22 0.18
CA ALA A 144 -13.54 7.52 0.82
C ALA A 144 -12.29 8.41 0.70
N ASN A 145 -11.07 7.86 0.81
CA ASN A 145 -9.86 8.64 0.59
C ASN A 145 -9.79 9.23 -0.83
N GLU A 146 -10.19 8.48 -1.87
CA GLU A 146 -10.26 8.98 -3.25
C GLU A 146 -11.23 10.18 -3.34
N MET A 147 -12.42 10.07 -2.73
CA MET A 147 -13.43 11.14 -2.73
C MET A 147 -12.97 12.38 -1.94
N MET A 148 -12.37 12.19 -0.78
CA MET A 148 -11.83 13.25 0.05
C MET A 148 -10.71 14.00 -0.69
N ALA A 149 -9.75 13.29 -1.27
CA ALA A 149 -8.65 13.90 -2.04
C ALA A 149 -9.16 14.71 -3.24
N HIS A 150 -10.14 14.18 -3.99
CA HIS A 150 -10.77 14.92 -5.09
C HIS A 150 -11.44 16.20 -4.61
N SER A 151 -12.16 16.15 -3.49
CA SER A 151 -12.81 17.34 -2.89
C SER A 151 -11.77 18.41 -2.53
N TYR A 152 -10.65 18.01 -1.94
CA TYR A 152 -9.57 18.92 -1.56
C TYR A 152 -8.79 19.46 -2.77
N ALA A 153 -8.59 18.66 -3.80
CA ALA A 153 -8.04 19.12 -5.07
C ALA A 153 -8.92 20.19 -5.73
N ASN A 154 -10.25 20.01 -5.65
CA ASN A 154 -11.20 20.98 -6.19
C ASN A 154 -11.27 22.29 -5.37
N LEU A 155 -11.34 22.19 -4.05
CA LEU A 155 -11.59 23.35 -3.17
C LEU A 155 -10.31 24.12 -2.82
N TYR A 156 -9.20 23.40 -2.63
CA TYR A 156 -7.97 23.95 -2.08
C TYR A 156 -6.77 23.78 -3.00
N GLN A 157 -6.98 23.27 -4.23
CA GLN A 157 -5.95 23.13 -5.26
C GLN A 157 -4.75 22.27 -4.82
N ILE A 158 -5.01 21.23 -4.01
CA ILE A 158 -3.97 20.28 -3.60
C ILE A 158 -3.79 19.23 -4.72
N PRO A 159 -2.66 19.27 -5.48
CA PRO A 159 -2.43 18.28 -6.53
C PRO A 159 -2.33 16.88 -5.92
N SER A 160 -3.19 15.96 -6.34
CA SER A 160 -3.34 14.67 -5.68
C SER A 160 -3.35 13.50 -6.66
N THR A 161 -2.54 12.47 -6.38
CA THR A 161 -2.56 11.21 -7.12
C THR A 161 -2.86 10.05 -6.18
N GLY A 162 -3.96 9.34 -6.41
CA GLY A 162 -4.29 8.10 -5.73
C GLY A 162 -3.71 6.89 -6.46
N LEU A 163 -3.17 5.95 -5.73
CA LEU A 163 -2.64 4.70 -6.25
C LEU A 163 -3.47 3.53 -5.73
N ARG A 164 -4.15 2.79 -6.60
CA ARG A 164 -4.85 1.55 -6.27
C ARG A 164 -3.85 0.40 -6.30
N PHE A 165 -3.28 0.09 -5.13
CA PHE A 165 -2.31 -0.98 -4.98
C PHE A 165 -2.95 -2.34 -5.18
N PHE A 166 -2.30 -3.18 -6.00
CA PHE A 166 -2.53 -4.61 -6.04
C PHE A 166 -1.65 -5.32 -5.01
N THR A 167 -1.41 -6.63 -5.14
CA THR A 167 -0.71 -7.37 -4.09
C THR A 167 0.80 -7.12 -4.15
N VAL A 168 1.30 -6.30 -3.26
CA VAL A 168 2.74 -6.02 -3.13
C VAL A 168 3.41 -7.11 -2.28
N TYR A 169 4.58 -7.59 -2.73
CA TYR A 169 5.40 -8.57 -2.02
C TYR A 169 6.88 -8.20 -2.09
N GLY A 170 7.69 -8.75 -1.19
CA GLY A 170 9.15 -8.55 -1.17
C GLY A 170 9.71 -8.39 0.25
N PRO A 171 11.02 -8.10 0.37
CA PRO A 171 11.69 -7.91 1.65
C PRO A 171 10.92 -7.01 2.60
N TRP A 172 10.97 -7.31 3.90
CA TRP A 172 10.23 -6.58 4.93
C TRP A 172 8.70 -6.64 4.82
N GLY A 173 8.16 -7.58 4.01
CA GLY A 173 6.71 -7.78 3.88
C GLY A 173 6.03 -8.02 5.22
N ARG A 174 4.75 -7.61 5.32
CA ARG A 174 3.97 -7.75 6.56
C ARG A 174 3.71 -9.23 6.89
N PRO A 175 3.63 -9.58 8.20
CA PRO A 175 3.47 -10.98 8.63
C PRO A 175 2.08 -11.56 8.35
N ASP A 176 1.07 -10.71 8.10
CA ASP A 176 -0.30 -11.13 7.72
C ASP A 176 -0.45 -11.44 6.21
N MET A 177 0.62 -11.27 5.41
CA MET A 177 0.60 -11.53 3.97
C MET A 177 1.07 -12.96 3.64
N ALA A 178 0.52 -13.51 2.56
CA ALA A 178 0.74 -14.90 2.14
C ALA A 178 2.23 -15.31 2.07
N LEU A 179 3.10 -14.44 1.51
CA LEU A 179 4.53 -14.74 1.41
C LEU A 179 5.17 -14.98 2.78
N HIS A 180 4.86 -14.12 3.75
CA HIS A 180 5.39 -14.27 5.11
C HIS A 180 4.82 -15.53 5.80
N ILE A 181 3.50 -15.74 5.70
CA ILE A 181 2.83 -16.90 6.30
C ILE A 181 3.41 -18.21 5.76
N PHE A 182 3.55 -18.33 4.44
CA PHE A 182 4.06 -19.55 3.80
C PHE A 182 5.53 -19.79 4.14
N THR A 183 6.35 -18.73 4.07
CA THR A 183 7.78 -18.81 4.41
C THR A 183 7.97 -19.23 5.87
N LYS A 184 7.27 -18.58 6.81
CA LYS A 184 7.32 -18.92 8.23
C LYS A 184 6.95 -20.38 8.47
N ALA A 185 5.81 -20.82 7.95
CA ALA A 185 5.33 -22.18 8.13
C ALA A 185 6.32 -23.24 7.57
N MET A 186 6.90 -22.98 6.40
CA MET A 186 7.90 -23.89 5.80
C MET A 186 9.22 -23.91 6.57
N VAL A 187 9.64 -22.76 7.14
CA VAL A 187 10.84 -22.69 7.98
C VAL A 187 10.64 -23.48 9.29
N GLU A 188 9.48 -23.30 9.94
CA GLU A 188 9.10 -23.94 11.21
C GLU A 188 8.56 -25.37 11.02
N ASP A 189 8.52 -25.89 9.79
CA ASP A 189 7.99 -27.23 9.45
C ASP A 189 6.52 -27.43 9.88
N THR A 190 5.74 -26.36 9.93
CA THR A 190 4.31 -26.35 10.29
C THR A 190 3.42 -26.32 9.04
N ALA A 191 2.11 -26.64 9.20
CA ALA A 191 1.15 -26.58 8.12
C ALA A 191 0.60 -25.15 7.96
N PHE A 192 0.23 -24.78 6.71
CA PHE A 192 -0.42 -23.50 6.41
C PHE A 192 -1.65 -23.71 5.52
N GLU A 193 -2.61 -22.79 5.63
CA GLU A 193 -3.86 -22.85 4.90
C GLU A 193 -3.75 -22.19 3.53
N VAL A 194 -4.30 -22.85 2.52
CA VAL A 194 -4.47 -22.34 1.15
C VAL A 194 -5.97 -22.32 0.84
N PHE A 195 -6.50 -21.11 0.64
CA PHE A 195 -7.94 -20.90 0.44
C PHE A 195 -8.38 -21.15 -1.01
N ASN A 196 -9.70 -21.32 -1.17
CA ASN A 196 -10.34 -21.70 -2.44
C ASN A 196 -9.66 -22.91 -3.12
N ASN A 197 -9.23 -23.90 -2.33
CA ASN A 197 -8.50 -25.07 -2.80
C ASN A 197 -7.28 -24.75 -3.70
N GLY A 198 -6.70 -23.54 -3.57
CA GLY A 198 -5.59 -23.05 -4.38
C GLY A 198 -6.00 -22.45 -5.73
N ASP A 199 -7.28 -22.48 -6.09
CA ASP A 199 -7.81 -21.88 -7.33
C ASP A 199 -8.01 -20.37 -7.15
N MET A 200 -6.90 -19.66 -7.04
CA MET A 200 -6.84 -18.22 -6.92
C MET A 200 -5.67 -17.68 -7.73
N SER A 201 -5.82 -16.47 -8.26
CA SER A 201 -4.72 -15.75 -8.87
C SER A 201 -4.64 -14.30 -8.35
N ARG A 202 -3.43 -13.76 -8.29
CA ARG A 202 -3.18 -12.38 -7.87
C ARG A 202 -2.15 -11.73 -8.78
N ASP A 203 -2.36 -10.45 -9.02
CA ASP A 203 -1.34 -9.59 -9.59
C ASP A 203 -0.32 -9.27 -8.47
N PHE A 204 0.77 -10.06 -8.42
CA PHE A 204 1.85 -9.86 -7.45
C PHE A 204 2.90 -8.91 -8.02
N THR A 205 3.20 -7.85 -7.29
CA THR A 205 4.18 -6.85 -7.70
C THR A 205 5.30 -6.73 -6.68
N TYR A 206 6.54 -6.79 -7.16
CA TYR A 206 7.70 -6.67 -6.29
C TYR A 206 7.80 -5.27 -5.68
N VAL A 207 8.13 -5.18 -4.39
CA VAL A 207 8.16 -3.91 -3.64
C VAL A 207 9.15 -2.90 -4.22
N GLY A 208 10.29 -3.36 -4.77
CA GLY A 208 11.27 -2.49 -5.43
C GLY A 208 10.69 -1.79 -6.66
N ASP A 209 9.91 -2.49 -7.47
CA ASP A 209 9.25 -1.93 -8.66
C ASP A 209 8.15 -0.92 -8.26
N ILE A 210 7.45 -1.18 -7.14
CA ILE A 210 6.49 -0.24 -6.57
C ILE A 210 7.19 1.05 -6.12
N VAL A 211 8.30 0.92 -5.39
CA VAL A 211 9.07 2.08 -4.89
C VAL A 211 9.62 2.90 -6.04
N GLU A 212 10.17 2.27 -7.08
CA GLU A 212 10.65 2.98 -8.28
C GLU A 212 9.50 3.69 -9.02
N SER A 213 8.32 3.06 -9.12
CA SER A 213 7.13 3.69 -9.71
C SER A 213 6.71 4.95 -8.93
N ILE A 214 6.64 4.87 -7.60
CA ILE A 214 6.30 6.02 -6.75
C ILE A 214 7.36 7.12 -6.87
N LYS A 215 8.64 6.76 -6.83
CA LYS A 215 9.75 7.72 -6.95
C LYS A 215 9.67 8.52 -8.25
N ARG A 216 9.38 7.86 -9.37
CA ARG A 216 9.19 8.53 -10.67
C ARG A 216 7.94 9.40 -10.70
N LEU A 217 6.90 9.01 -9.97
CA LEU A 217 5.64 9.74 -9.91
C LEU A 217 5.73 11.03 -9.07
N ILE A 218 6.58 11.08 -8.03
CA ILE A 218 6.69 12.23 -7.11
C ILE A 218 6.77 13.58 -7.85
N PRO A 219 7.65 13.80 -8.85
CA PRO A 219 7.74 15.09 -9.55
C PRO A 219 6.65 15.31 -10.60
N LEU A 220 5.77 14.34 -10.84
CA LEU A 220 4.75 14.36 -11.89
C LEU A 220 3.35 14.64 -11.33
N ALA A 221 3.21 15.77 -10.64
CA ALA A 221 1.90 16.18 -10.12
C ALA A 221 0.86 16.37 -11.24
N PRO A 222 -0.40 15.94 -11.03
CA PRO A 222 -1.46 16.15 -12.00
C PRO A 222 -1.72 17.64 -12.19
N LYS A 223 -2.10 18.02 -13.41
CA LYS A 223 -2.42 19.41 -13.77
C LYS A 223 -3.93 19.59 -13.89
N GLU A 224 -4.38 20.83 -13.65
CA GLU A 224 -5.77 21.22 -13.97
C GLU A 224 -6.06 21.13 -15.48
N ASN A 225 -7.35 21.09 -15.81
CA ASN A 225 -7.85 21.06 -17.19
C ASN A 225 -7.35 19.84 -17.99
N ASN A 226 -7.37 18.65 -17.35
CA ASN A 226 -7.05 17.41 -18.03
C ASN A 226 -7.92 17.24 -19.29
N PRO A 227 -7.35 17.21 -20.51
CA PRO A 227 -8.12 17.14 -21.75
C PRO A 227 -8.89 15.81 -21.92
N ALA A 228 -8.51 14.78 -21.20
CA ALA A 228 -9.21 13.49 -21.20
C ALA A 228 -10.43 13.46 -20.25
N PHE A 229 -10.69 14.51 -19.46
CA PHE A 229 -11.86 14.59 -18.60
C PHE A 229 -13.10 15.06 -19.38
N ASN A 230 -14.18 14.30 -19.31
CA ASN A 230 -15.47 14.66 -19.89
C ASN A 230 -16.51 14.91 -18.78
N PRO A 231 -16.96 16.17 -18.56
CA PRO A 231 -17.90 16.49 -17.50
C PRO A 231 -19.31 15.90 -17.72
N LYS A 232 -19.65 15.48 -18.95
CA LYS A 232 -20.90 14.79 -19.25
C LYS A 232 -20.86 13.28 -18.99
N LYS A 233 -19.63 12.73 -18.86
CA LYS A 233 -19.34 11.33 -18.54
C LYS A 233 -18.11 11.28 -17.62
N PRO A 234 -18.22 11.75 -16.36
CA PRO A 234 -17.10 11.76 -15.45
C PRO A 234 -16.69 10.31 -15.12
N THR A 235 -15.38 10.08 -15.04
CA THR A 235 -14.80 8.79 -14.65
C THR A 235 -14.02 8.95 -13.35
N PRO A 236 -13.87 7.88 -12.54
CA PRO A 236 -13.17 7.96 -11.25
C PRO A 236 -11.71 8.42 -11.35
N SER A 237 -11.03 8.12 -12.46
CA SER A 237 -9.59 8.28 -12.57
C SER A 237 -9.12 9.68 -12.95
N LYS A 238 -10.02 10.51 -13.51
CA LYS A 238 -9.68 11.81 -14.13
C LYS A 238 -10.56 12.92 -13.63
N SER A 239 -10.04 14.15 -13.64
CA SER A 239 -10.78 15.35 -13.25
C SER A 239 -10.36 16.56 -14.08
N SER A 240 -11.20 17.60 -14.11
CA SER A 240 -10.78 18.94 -14.55
C SER A 240 -9.83 19.61 -13.53
N LYS A 241 -9.72 19.05 -12.33
CA LYS A 241 -8.84 19.52 -11.25
C LYS A 241 -7.54 18.75 -11.23
N ALA A 242 -6.55 19.20 -10.47
CA ALA A 242 -5.26 18.56 -10.30
C ALA A 242 -5.39 17.25 -9.50
N TYR A 243 -6.10 16.27 -10.07
CA TYR A 243 -6.41 14.98 -9.46
C TYR A 243 -6.40 13.86 -10.47
N GLN A 244 -5.83 12.72 -10.09
CA GLN A 244 -5.84 11.49 -10.89
C GLN A 244 -5.73 10.24 -10.02
N ILE A 245 -6.19 9.11 -10.56
CA ILE A 245 -6.03 7.78 -9.98
C ILE A 245 -5.30 6.88 -10.97
N PHE A 246 -4.40 6.04 -10.46
CA PHE A 246 -3.76 4.96 -11.21
C PHE A 246 -3.89 3.64 -10.49
N ASN A 247 -4.00 2.57 -11.26
CA ASN A 247 -3.65 1.24 -10.78
C ASN A 247 -2.13 1.13 -10.68
N ILE A 248 -1.63 0.49 -9.62
CA ILE A 248 -0.21 0.16 -9.47
C ILE A 248 -0.07 -1.33 -9.17
N GLY A 249 0.51 -2.05 -10.12
CA GLY A 249 0.60 -3.51 -10.15
C GLY A 249 1.64 -3.95 -11.19
N ASN A 250 1.69 -5.25 -11.47
CA ASN A 250 2.62 -5.84 -12.44
C ASN A 250 1.96 -6.16 -13.80
N ASN A 251 0.63 -6.12 -13.88
CA ASN A 251 -0.12 -6.53 -15.06
C ASN A 251 0.16 -7.99 -15.49
N SER A 252 0.45 -8.85 -14.52
CA SER A 252 0.81 -10.26 -14.74
C SER A 252 0.29 -11.12 -13.59
N PRO A 253 -0.98 -11.59 -13.66
CA PRO A 253 -1.55 -12.42 -12.61
C PRO A 253 -0.82 -13.76 -12.51
N VAL A 254 -0.51 -14.17 -11.28
CA VAL A 254 0.17 -15.43 -10.95
C VAL A 254 -0.78 -16.31 -10.17
N ALA A 255 -0.85 -17.60 -10.53
CA ALA A 255 -1.62 -18.59 -9.76
C ALA A 255 -1.02 -18.75 -8.35
N LEU A 256 -1.88 -18.83 -7.33
CA LEU A 256 -1.45 -18.95 -5.93
C LEU A 256 -0.54 -20.16 -5.72
N MET A 257 -0.80 -21.28 -6.39
CA MET A 257 0.05 -22.48 -6.28
C MET A 257 1.43 -22.30 -6.92
N ASP A 258 1.58 -21.46 -7.94
CA ASP A 258 2.90 -21.14 -8.50
C ASP A 258 3.69 -20.22 -7.56
N PHE A 259 2.98 -19.33 -6.85
CA PHE A 259 3.58 -18.54 -5.78
C PHE A 259 4.09 -19.43 -4.62
N VAL A 260 3.31 -20.43 -4.20
CA VAL A 260 3.74 -21.44 -3.21
C VAL A 260 4.99 -22.20 -3.69
N LYS A 261 5.00 -22.67 -4.95
CA LYS A 261 6.16 -23.37 -5.55
C LYS A 261 7.41 -22.49 -5.58
N ALA A 262 7.27 -21.18 -5.82
CA ALA A 262 8.39 -20.24 -5.78
C ALA A 262 9.01 -20.16 -4.37
N VAL A 263 8.19 -20.17 -3.31
CA VAL A 263 8.66 -20.21 -1.91
C VAL A 263 9.33 -21.55 -1.60
N GLU A 264 8.72 -22.66 -2.00
CA GLU A 264 9.31 -24.00 -1.84
C GLU A 264 10.71 -24.08 -2.47
N LYS A 265 10.84 -23.59 -3.71
CA LYS A 265 12.12 -23.54 -4.43
C LYS A 265 13.15 -22.64 -3.73
N ALA A 266 12.73 -21.48 -3.22
CA ALA A 266 13.64 -20.57 -2.54
C ALA A 266 14.16 -21.10 -1.19
N LEU A 267 13.37 -21.94 -0.51
CA LEU A 267 13.73 -22.58 0.77
C LEU A 267 14.34 -23.98 0.62
N ASP A 268 14.28 -24.58 -0.57
CA ASP A 268 14.54 -26.01 -0.82
C ASP A 268 13.75 -26.93 0.15
N LYS A 269 12.48 -26.59 0.37
CA LYS A 269 11.55 -27.29 1.26
C LYS A 269 10.18 -27.47 0.62
N LYS A 270 9.43 -28.49 1.06
CA LYS A 270 8.02 -28.69 0.66
C LYS A 270 7.08 -28.16 1.73
N GLY A 271 6.04 -27.45 1.30
CA GLY A 271 4.99 -26.93 2.17
C GLY A 271 4.00 -28.01 2.61
N LYS A 272 3.61 -28.00 3.87
CA LYS A 272 2.50 -28.80 4.43
C LYS A 272 1.20 -28.02 4.25
N ILE A 273 0.49 -28.25 3.14
CA ILE A 273 -0.66 -27.44 2.73
C ILE A 273 -1.96 -28.05 3.27
N ILE A 274 -2.81 -27.20 3.87
CA ILE A 274 -4.19 -27.50 4.22
C ILE A 274 -5.10 -26.70 3.30
N PHE A 275 -5.80 -27.37 2.39
CA PHE A 275 -6.76 -26.71 1.52
C PHE A 275 -8.05 -26.37 2.25
N LYS A 276 -8.54 -25.15 2.03
CA LYS A 276 -9.75 -24.60 2.63
C LYS A 276 -10.68 -24.02 1.56
N PRO A 277 -11.99 -23.96 1.81
CA PRO A 277 -12.90 -23.22 0.95
C PRO A 277 -12.58 -21.72 0.92
N MET A 278 -13.15 -21.01 -0.05
CA MET A 278 -13.00 -19.57 -0.18
C MET A 278 -13.51 -18.83 1.06
N GLN A 279 -12.80 -17.79 1.48
CA GLN A 279 -13.20 -16.99 2.64
C GLN A 279 -14.12 -15.83 2.23
N PRO A 280 -15.06 -15.41 3.12
CA PRO A 280 -15.85 -14.20 2.90
C PRO A 280 -14.98 -12.95 2.69
N GLY A 281 -15.33 -12.17 1.68
CA GLY A 281 -14.60 -10.94 1.33
C GLY A 281 -13.37 -11.14 0.44
N ASP A 282 -12.97 -12.38 0.15
CA ASP A 282 -11.94 -12.66 -0.84
C ASP A 282 -12.53 -12.68 -2.26
N VAL A 283 -11.69 -12.37 -3.25
CA VAL A 283 -12.00 -12.48 -4.68
C VAL A 283 -11.14 -13.58 -5.31
N GLN A 284 -11.66 -14.29 -6.33
CA GLN A 284 -10.93 -15.39 -6.96
C GLN A 284 -9.68 -14.90 -7.71
N SER A 285 -9.81 -13.82 -8.48
CA SER A 285 -8.72 -13.27 -9.27
C SER A 285 -8.62 -11.76 -9.13
N THR A 286 -7.39 -11.25 -9.14
CA THR A 286 -7.13 -9.81 -9.32
C THR A 286 -6.16 -9.63 -10.47
N TYR A 287 -6.53 -8.75 -11.41
CA TYR A 287 -5.72 -8.44 -12.58
C TYR A 287 -5.85 -6.94 -12.87
N ALA A 288 -4.73 -6.22 -12.82
CA ALA A 288 -4.67 -4.79 -13.05
C ALA A 288 -4.44 -4.47 -14.53
N ASN A 289 -5.18 -3.51 -15.08
CA ASN A 289 -4.65 -2.72 -16.19
C ASN A 289 -3.82 -1.59 -15.58
N VAL A 290 -2.55 -1.49 -15.94
CA VAL A 290 -1.59 -0.52 -15.39
C VAL A 290 -0.91 0.32 -16.48
N GLU A 291 -1.37 0.21 -17.72
CA GLU A 291 -0.80 0.91 -18.86
C GLU A 291 -0.80 2.43 -18.68
N SER A 292 -1.85 2.97 -18.06
CA SER A 292 -1.96 4.40 -17.79
C SER A 292 -0.79 4.89 -16.93
N LEU A 293 -0.44 4.18 -15.86
CA LEU A 293 0.70 4.53 -15.00
C LEU A 293 2.02 4.33 -15.73
N PHE A 294 2.22 3.18 -16.39
CA PHE A 294 3.48 2.87 -17.06
C PHE A 294 3.84 3.91 -18.13
N ASN A 295 2.86 4.33 -18.93
CA ASN A 295 3.04 5.39 -19.92
C ASN A 295 3.31 6.74 -19.26
N TYR A 296 2.65 7.03 -18.13
CA TYR A 296 2.79 8.30 -17.43
C TYR A 296 4.18 8.50 -16.81
N ILE A 297 4.74 7.44 -16.22
CA ILE A 297 6.05 7.47 -15.54
C ILE A 297 7.21 6.94 -16.41
N ASN A 298 6.91 6.46 -17.63
CA ASN A 298 7.85 5.78 -18.52
C ASN A 298 8.66 4.67 -17.80
N PHE A 299 7.93 3.79 -17.10
CA PHE A 299 8.53 2.67 -16.37
C PHE A 299 7.54 1.51 -16.28
N LYS A 300 8.05 0.30 -16.47
CA LYS A 300 7.31 -0.96 -16.30
C LYS A 300 8.03 -1.88 -15.33
N PRO A 301 7.34 -2.48 -14.36
CA PRO A 301 7.90 -3.54 -13.51
C PRO A 301 8.45 -4.70 -14.33
N GLU A 302 9.63 -5.20 -13.96
CA GLU A 302 10.31 -6.29 -14.67
C GLU A 302 10.83 -7.38 -13.75
N THR A 303 10.67 -7.20 -12.42
CA THR A 303 11.16 -8.19 -11.44
C THR A 303 10.38 -9.49 -11.54
N LYS A 304 11.08 -10.58 -11.84
CA LYS A 304 10.48 -11.91 -11.89
C LYS A 304 10.05 -12.38 -10.50
N LEU A 305 8.97 -13.17 -10.46
CA LEU A 305 8.41 -13.67 -9.21
C LEU A 305 9.45 -14.39 -8.35
N GLU A 306 10.24 -15.28 -8.97
CA GLU A 306 11.24 -16.09 -8.28
C GLU A 306 12.34 -15.22 -7.65
N ASP A 307 12.76 -14.15 -8.32
CA ASP A 307 13.80 -13.25 -7.83
C ASP A 307 13.31 -12.46 -6.61
N GLY A 308 12.08 -11.93 -6.69
CA GLY A 308 11.47 -11.21 -5.58
C GLY A 308 11.17 -12.11 -4.37
N VAL A 309 10.70 -13.34 -4.59
CA VAL A 309 10.50 -14.34 -3.53
C VAL A 309 11.83 -14.72 -2.88
N LYS A 310 12.88 -14.98 -3.69
CA LYS A 310 14.22 -15.29 -3.18
C LYS A 310 14.77 -14.13 -2.32
N ALA A 311 14.60 -12.89 -2.75
CA ALA A 311 15.02 -11.72 -1.98
C ALA A 311 14.30 -11.63 -0.63
N PHE A 312 12.97 -11.89 -0.61
CA PHE A 312 12.22 -11.93 0.64
C PHE A 312 12.70 -13.04 1.58
N VAL A 313 12.85 -14.27 1.06
CA VAL A 313 13.28 -15.44 1.86
C VAL A 313 14.66 -15.19 2.47
N ALA A 314 15.60 -14.65 1.69
CA ALA A 314 16.95 -14.30 2.19
C ALA A 314 16.86 -13.31 3.37
N LYS A 315 16.06 -12.24 3.25
CA LYS A 315 15.88 -11.26 4.32
C LYS A 315 15.15 -11.85 5.53
N TYR A 316 14.16 -12.71 5.30
CA TYR A 316 13.44 -13.40 6.37
C TYR A 316 14.38 -14.29 7.20
N LEU A 317 15.23 -15.08 6.56
CA LEU A 317 16.20 -15.94 7.23
C LEU A 317 17.28 -15.13 7.97
N GLU A 318 17.76 -14.03 7.38
CA GLU A 318 18.70 -13.11 8.05
C GLU A 318 18.15 -12.59 9.37
N LEU A 319 16.87 -12.17 9.39
CA LEU A 319 16.23 -11.61 10.58
C LEU A 319 16.00 -12.67 11.67
N ASN A 320 15.63 -13.89 11.28
CA ASN A 320 15.32 -14.95 12.25
C ASN A 320 16.55 -15.74 12.71
N ASN A 321 17.71 -15.62 12.02
CA ASN A 321 18.97 -16.20 12.47
C ASN A 321 19.74 -15.27 13.43
N LYS A 322 19.31 -14.02 13.60
CA LYS A 322 19.89 -13.04 14.53
C LYS A 322 19.18 -12.99 15.89
N SER A 323 18.09 -13.77 16.06
CA SER A 323 17.29 -13.85 17.29
C SER A 323 17.62 -15.06 18.16
#